data_1c48d4ba9b1104b836a72829c7590d12
#
_entry.id   1c48d4ba9b1104b836a72829c7590d12
#
_cell.length_a   1.000
_cell.length_b   1.000
_cell.length_c   1.000
_cell.angle_alpha   90.00
_cell.angle_beta   90.00
_cell.angle_gamma   90.00
#
_symmetry.space_group_name_H-M   'P 1'
#
loop_
_entity.id
_entity.type
_entity.pdbx_description
1 polymer ?
#
loop_
_entity_poly.entity_id
_entity_poly.type
_entity_poly.pdbx_seq_one_letter_code
_entity_poly.pdbx_strand_id
1 'polypeptide(L)'
;RNSGIFRDVYVLARPQNYIRDFFVQTQLKDNYTAADVTIPLTFAGESIPVSYKLTSACGCVVAEGISSGDSIAFSASDLTLWNAEHPYLYTLTLSTDNETIRQRIGFREISIRDAIVYLNGQKVRFRGTNRHDSDPYVGSAVTLEHIRKDMSLMKQHNFNAIRTSHYPNAPEFYELCDEYGFYVIDESDIEIHGVVNLYNLNIWKEGKKNPFPPFLSDNEDWTDSVVDRVRKNVMRDKNRTSVLIWSMGNEAGYGCTFEDALAWTKSYDPTRLTHYESSMHHPRNPKRGKTDFSNIDLRSRMYAAIPEMHAYLGNNPDKPFIQCEFVHAMGNGPGDIEDY
;
A
#
# COMPACT_ATOMS: atom_id res chain seq x y z
N ARG A 1 -16.21 -2.07 -15.58
CA ARG A 1 -15.76 -0.90 -14.81
C ARG A 1 -16.66 0.28 -15.14
N ASN A 2 -16.83 1.19 -14.20
CA ASN A 2 -17.66 2.38 -14.38
C ASN A 2 -16.92 3.42 -15.21
N SER A 3 -17.68 4.18 -15.99
CA SER A 3 -17.17 5.34 -16.74
C SER A 3 -17.58 6.63 -16.03
N GLY A 4 -16.82 7.69 -16.26
CA GLY A 4 -17.11 9.01 -15.72
C GLY A 4 -16.25 9.40 -14.53
N ILE A 5 -16.54 10.55 -13.95
CA ILE A 5 -15.87 11.13 -12.80
C ILE A 5 -16.72 10.80 -11.56
N PHE A 6 -16.19 9.98 -10.66
CA PHE A 6 -16.89 9.50 -9.47
C PHE A 6 -16.28 10.00 -8.16
N ARG A 7 -15.26 10.84 -8.24
CA ARG A 7 -14.63 11.52 -7.10
C ARG A 7 -14.66 13.03 -7.32
N ASP A 8 -14.40 13.78 -6.26
CA ASP A 8 -14.45 15.23 -6.26
C ASP A 8 -13.48 15.84 -7.29
N VAL A 9 -13.92 16.95 -7.89
CA VAL A 9 -13.12 17.80 -8.78
C VAL A 9 -13.04 19.18 -8.14
N TYR A 10 -11.83 19.69 -7.99
CA TYR A 10 -11.59 20.98 -7.38
C TYR A 10 -10.52 21.77 -8.12
N VAL A 11 -10.54 23.08 -7.94
CA VAL A 11 -9.49 23.99 -8.40
C VAL A 11 -8.70 24.46 -7.20
N LEU A 12 -7.40 24.20 -7.20
CA LEU A 12 -6.49 24.61 -6.14
C LEU A 12 -5.65 25.80 -6.63
N ALA A 13 -5.83 26.97 -6.01
CA ALA A 13 -4.97 28.12 -6.23
C ALA A 13 -3.84 28.10 -5.18
N ARG A 14 -2.61 28.17 -5.64
CA ARG A 14 -1.42 28.18 -4.78
C ARG A 14 -0.49 29.34 -5.14
N PRO A 15 0.38 29.80 -4.21
CA PRO A 15 1.43 30.77 -4.52
C PRO A 15 2.36 30.26 -5.63
N GLN A 16 3.16 31.14 -6.21
CA GLN A 16 4.15 30.77 -7.23
C GLN A 16 5.23 29.83 -6.67
N ASN A 17 5.71 30.12 -5.45
CA ASN A 17 6.64 29.27 -4.72
C ASN A 17 5.88 28.55 -3.61
N TYR A 18 5.86 27.22 -3.65
CA TYR A 18 5.15 26.39 -2.68
C TYR A 18 5.78 25.00 -2.54
N ILE A 19 5.46 24.29 -1.47
CA ILE A 19 5.88 22.89 -1.27
C ILE A 19 5.07 22.00 -2.21
N ARG A 20 5.65 21.61 -3.33
CA ARG A 20 5.00 20.75 -4.32
C ARG A 20 4.79 19.33 -3.80
N ASP A 21 5.78 18.79 -3.09
CA ASP A 21 5.76 17.43 -2.55
C ASP A 21 6.68 17.31 -1.33
N PHE A 22 6.36 16.35 -0.45
CA PHE A 22 7.21 15.99 0.68
C PHE A 22 7.02 14.52 1.03
N PHE A 23 8.05 13.92 1.64
CA PHE A 23 7.99 12.52 2.08
C PHE A 23 8.49 12.40 3.52
N VAL A 24 7.61 12.01 4.45
CA VAL A 24 7.97 11.81 5.85
C VAL A 24 8.59 10.43 6.01
N GLN A 25 9.88 10.40 6.27
CA GLN A 25 10.64 9.19 6.54
C GLN A 25 11.02 9.13 8.01
N THR A 26 10.74 8.02 8.66
CA THR A 26 11.01 7.80 10.09
C THR A 26 11.88 6.58 10.27
N GLN A 27 12.93 6.71 11.08
CA GLN A 27 13.78 5.61 11.50
C GLN A 27 13.69 5.46 13.01
N LEU A 28 13.03 4.40 13.48
CA LEU A 28 12.91 4.12 14.90
C LEU A 28 14.27 3.71 15.50
N LYS A 29 14.53 4.13 16.73
CA LYS A 29 15.75 3.85 17.48
C LYS A 29 15.44 3.72 18.97
N ASP A 30 16.50 3.45 19.76
CA ASP A 30 16.43 3.36 21.22
C ASP A 30 15.33 2.40 21.71
N ASN A 31 15.29 1.21 21.11
CA ASN A 31 14.28 0.20 21.41
C ASN A 31 12.85 0.71 21.23
N TYR A 32 12.60 1.40 20.09
CA TYR A 32 11.30 1.93 19.67
C TYR A 32 10.76 3.12 20.51
N THR A 33 11.60 3.80 21.30
CA THR A 33 11.17 4.96 22.11
C THR A 33 11.48 6.29 21.45
N ALA A 34 12.32 6.29 20.43
CA ALA A 34 12.75 7.50 19.70
C ALA A 34 12.77 7.23 18.18
N ALA A 35 12.83 8.32 17.41
CA ALA A 35 12.99 8.25 15.97
C ALA A 35 13.81 9.42 15.44
N ASP A 36 14.58 9.17 14.39
CA ASP A 36 15.05 10.21 13.49
C ASP A 36 14.04 10.39 12.36
N VAL A 37 13.70 11.62 12.07
CA VAL A 37 12.75 12.01 11.05
C VAL A 37 13.46 12.82 9.98
N THR A 38 13.32 12.42 8.73
CA THR A 38 13.81 13.15 7.57
C THR A 38 12.65 13.40 6.61
N ILE A 39 12.51 14.63 6.13
CA ILE A 39 11.43 15.03 5.24
C ILE A 39 12.05 15.74 4.03
N PRO A 40 12.41 15.00 2.97
CA PRO A 40 12.73 15.63 1.69
C PRO A 40 11.57 16.49 1.20
N LEU A 41 11.89 17.67 0.71
CA LEU A 41 10.95 18.65 0.17
C LEU A 41 11.20 18.84 -1.32
N THR A 42 10.14 18.96 -2.09
CA THR A 42 10.21 19.39 -3.49
C THR A 42 9.37 20.66 -3.64
N PHE A 43 9.95 21.69 -4.21
CA PHE A 43 9.27 22.96 -4.42
C PHE A 43 8.79 23.10 -5.86
N ALA A 44 7.71 23.82 -6.04
CA ALA A 44 7.40 24.49 -7.29
C ALA A 44 7.94 25.92 -7.20
N GLY A 45 8.65 26.36 -8.23
CA GLY A 45 9.39 27.62 -8.20
C GLY A 45 10.68 27.53 -7.38
N GLU A 46 10.99 28.56 -6.63
CA GLU A 46 12.20 28.62 -5.80
C GLU A 46 12.03 27.90 -4.47
N SER A 47 13.14 27.41 -3.92
CA SER A 47 13.18 26.89 -2.55
C SER A 47 12.96 28.05 -1.57
N ILE A 48 12.08 27.84 -0.60
CA ILE A 48 11.67 28.84 0.38
C ILE A 48 11.82 28.28 1.80
N PRO A 49 12.03 29.11 2.82
CA PRO A 49 12.07 28.66 4.20
C PRO A 49 10.76 28.00 4.60
N VAL A 50 10.88 26.86 5.29
CA VAL A 50 9.73 26.09 5.81
C VAL A 50 9.88 25.94 7.31
N SER A 51 8.94 26.47 8.07
CA SER A 51 8.80 26.15 9.48
C SER A 51 8.08 24.82 9.63
N TYR A 52 8.57 23.99 10.53
CA TYR A 52 7.93 22.72 10.86
C TYR A 52 7.59 22.62 12.33
N LYS A 53 6.50 21.93 12.62
CA LYS A 53 6.06 21.66 13.98
C LYS A 53 5.40 20.28 14.04
N LEU A 54 5.91 19.44 14.92
CA LEU A 54 5.31 18.15 15.24
C LEU A 54 4.63 18.26 16.61
N THR A 55 3.33 17.96 16.65
CA THR A 55 2.58 17.94 17.90
C THR A 55 1.96 16.57 18.17
N SER A 56 1.92 16.19 19.43
CA SER A 56 1.22 14.98 19.90
C SER A 56 -0.31 15.17 19.84
N ALA A 57 -1.06 14.10 20.08
CA ALA A 57 -2.53 14.14 20.11
C ALA A 57 -3.10 15.10 21.17
N CYS A 58 -2.37 15.34 22.27
CA CYS A 58 -2.74 16.33 23.29
C CYS A 58 -2.34 17.77 22.93
N GLY A 59 -1.71 18.00 21.75
CA GLY A 59 -1.25 19.31 21.32
C GLY A 59 0.14 19.72 21.87
N CYS A 60 0.81 18.84 22.61
CA CYS A 60 2.17 19.12 23.12
C CYS A 60 3.16 19.11 21.98
N VAL A 61 4.06 20.08 21.96
CA VAL A 61 5.12 20.16 20.93
C VAL A 61 6.16 19.08 21.19
N VAL A 62 6.44 18.27 20.16
CA VAL A 62 7.45 17.21 20.19
C VAL A 62 8.75 17.68 19.52
N ALA A 63 8.62 18.40 18.41
CA ALA A 63 9.74 19.02 17.71
C ALA A 63 9.24 20.24 16.92
N GLU A 64 10.06 21.26 16.79
CA GLU A 64 9.79 22.42 15.93
C GLU A 64 11.10 23.07 15.48
N GLY A 65 11.05 23.74 14.34
CA GLY A 65 12.19 24.45 13.79
C GLY A 65 11.91 25.08 12.42
N ILE A 66 12.95 25.56 11.79
CA ILE A 66 12.90 26.12 10.43
C ILE A 66 13.99 25.47 9.60
N SER A 67 13.68 25.08 8.39
CA SER A 67 14.61 24.64 7.36
C SER A 67 14.63 25.65 6.21
N SER A 68 15.82 25.97 5.72
CA SER A 68 15.99 26.79 4.50
C SER A 68 16.53 25.97 3.32
N GLY A 69 16.55 24.64 3.45
CA GLY A 69 17.00 23.70 2.40
C GLY A 69 15.89 22.79 1.91
N ASP A 70 16.26 21.85 1.07
CA ASP A 70 15.35 20.91 0.43
C ASP A 70 15.04 19.67 1.32
N SER A 71 15.35 19.77 2.62
CA SER A 71 15.03 18.70 3.58
C SER A 71 14.90 19.27 4.99
N ILE A 72 14.00 18.68 5.76
CA ILE A 72 13.85 18.87 7.20
C ILE A 72 14.40 17.61 7.88
N ALA A 73 15.18 17.78 8.95
CA ALA A 73 15.65 16.68 9.77
C ALA A 73 15.57 17.04 11.26
N PHE A 74 15.06 16.13 12.07
CA PHE A 74 14.99 16.24 13.52
C PHE A 74 14.90 14.88 14.19
N SER A 75 15.16 14.85 15.50
CA SER A 75 14.90 13.64 16.32
C SER A 75 13.73 13.90 17.26
N ALA A 76 12.96 12.87 17.53
CA ALA A 76 11.85 12.86 18.46
C ALA A 76 12.04 11.72 19.48
N SER A 77 11.70 11.96 20.74
CA SER A 77 11.78 10.99 21.84
C SER A 77 10.45 10.83 22.54
N ASP A 78 10.39 9.85 23.44
CA ASP A 78 9.19 9.52 24.21
C ASP A 78 7.95 9.26 23.33
N LEU A 79 8.17 8.52 22.24
CA LEU A 79 7.17 8.31 21.22
C LEU A 79 6.15 7.25 21.61
N THR A 80 4.88 7.56 21.34
CA THR A 80 3.81 6.57 21.29
C THR A 80 3.72 6.05 19.86
N LEU A 81 3.88 4.73 19.69
CA LEU A 81 3.89 4.09 18.39
C LEU A 81 2.48 3.85 17.87
N TRP A 82 2.34 3.88 16.55
CA TRP A 82 1.12 3.55 15.85
C TRP A 82 1.01 2.03 15.60
N ASN A 83 -0.14 1.46 15.86
CA ASN A 83 -0.55 0.13 15.42
C ASN A 83 -2.08 0.04 15.34
N ALA A 84 -2.62 -1.08 14.85
CA ALA A 84 -4.06 -1.24 14.62
C ALA A 84 -4.91 -1.20 15.91
N GLU A 85 -4.35 -1.53 17.07
CA GLU A 85 -5.04 -1.51 18.36
C GLU A 85 -4.92 -0.13 19.06
N HIS A 86 -3.79 0.56 18.80
CA HIS A 86 -3.50 1.91 19.31
C HIS A 86 -3.04 2.81 18.16
N PRO A 87 -3.96 3.32 17.35
CA PRO A 87 -3.64 4.12 16.18
C PRO A 87 -3.26 5.57 16.54
N TYR A 88 -2.18 5.73 17.31
CA TYR A 88 -1.73 7.03 17.78
C TYR A 88 -1.11 7.85 16.66
N LEU A 89 -1.63 9.04 16.46
CA LEU A 89 -1.19 9.95 15.40
C LEU A 89 -0.73 11.29 15.97
N TYR A 90 0.39 11.74 15.44
CA TYR A 90 0.92 13.10 15.61
C TYR A 90 0.43 13.98 14.46
N THR A 91 0.49 15.28 14.64
CA THR A 91 0.24 16.25 13.57
C THR A 91 1.53 16.95 13.21
N LEU A 92 2.01 16.72 11.99
CA LEU A 92 3.07 17.50 11.37
C LEU A 92 2.45 18.70 10.67
N THR A 93 2.91 19.90 11.02
CA THR A 93 2.55 21.14 10.35
C THR A 93 3.77 21.68 9.64
N LEU A 94 3.68 21.91 8.34
CA LEU A 94 4.68 22.58 7.51
C LEU A 94 4.09 23.93 7.09
N SER A 95 4.79 25.02 7.36
CA SER A 95 4.30 26.35 7.05
C SER A 95 5.37 27.19 6.33
N THR A 96 4.92 27.88 5.32
CA THR A 96 5.66 28.97 4.66
C THR A 96 4.93 30.30 4.92
N ASP A 97 5.39 31.40 4.38
CA ASP A 97 4.72 32.68 4.50
C ASP A 97 3.29 32.68 3.94
N ASN A 98 3.00 31.80 2.99
CA ASN A 98 1.77 31.85 2.20
C ASN A 98 0.91 30.57 2.26
N GLU A 99 1.40 29.50 2.88
CA GLU A 99 0.63 28.26 2.99
C GLU A 99 0.93 27.49 4.28
N THR A 100 -0.02 26.68 4.70
CA THR A 100 0.16 25.72 5.80
C THR A 100 -0.37 24.36 5.39
N ILE A 101 0.47 23.35 5.48
CA ILE A 101 0.14 21.95 5.22
C ILE A 101 0.10 21.23 6.56
N ARG A 102 -0.95 20.43 6.79
CA ARG A 102 -1.07 19.55 7.95
C ARG A 102 -1.14 18.11 7.50
N GLN A 103 -0.25 17.29 8.03
CA GLN A 103 -0.20 15.85 7.77
C GLN A 103 -0.25 15.10 9.09
N ARG A 104 -1.18 14.16 9.23
CA ARG A 104 -1.17 13.22 10.35
C ARG A 104 -0.15 12.12 10.06
N ILE A 105 0.69 11.81 11.03
CA ILE A 105 1.73 10.79 10.94
C ILE A 105 1.75 9.93 12.19
N GLY A 106 2.04 8.65 12.02
CA GLY A 106 2.31 7.73 13.12
C GLY A 106 3.70 7.13 12.99
N PHE A 107 4.34 6.90 14.10
CA PHE A 107 5.63 6.24 14.14
C PHE A 107 5.45 4.74 14.18
N ARG A 108 5.98 4.06 13.18
CA ARG A 108 5.94 2.59 13.08
C ARG A 108 7.07 2.06 12.21
N GLU A 109 7.44 0.82 12.43
CA GLU A 109 8.40 0.09 11.61
C GLU A 109 7.83 -1.28 11.28
N ILE A 110 7.91 -1.69 10.00
CA ILE A 110 7.57 -3.05 9.58
C ILE A 110 8.82 -3.77 9.12
N SER A 111 8.96 -5.03 9.51
CA SER A 111 10.12 -5.85 9.17
C SER A 111 9.73 -7.32 9.02
N ILE A 112 10.62 -8.09 8.39
CA ILE A 112 10.49 -9.54 8.26
C ILE A 112 11.70 -10.20 8.94
N ARG A 113 11.43 -11.18 9.78
CA ARG A 113 12.45 -12.06 10.40
C ARG A 113 11.92 -13.49 10.40
N ASP A 114 12.72 -14.43 9.94
CA ASP A 114 12.36 -15.85 9.89
C ASP A 114 10.98 -16.10 9.22
N ALA A 115 10.75 -15.48 8.07
CA ALA A 115 9.49 -15.54 7.34
C ALA A 115 8.24 -15.12 8.18
N ILE A 116 8.43 -14.24 9.16
CA ILE A 116 7.35 -13.67 9.98
C ILE A 116 7.40 -12.16 9.90
N VAL A 117 6.23 -11.54 9.73
CA VAL A 117 6.08 -10.09 9.73
C VAL A 117 6.02 -9.55 11.16
N TYR A 118 6.79 -8.49 11.40
CA TYR A 118 6.80 -7.76 12.68
C TYR A 118 6.45 -6.29 12.43
N LEU A 119 5.63 -5.74 13.30
CA LEU A 119 5.39 -4.29 13.41
C LEU A 119 5.88 -3.83 14.78
N ASN A 120 6.76 -2.82 14.80
CA ASN A 120 7.35 -2.31 16.04
C ASN A 120 7.98 -3.42 16.91
N GLY A 121 8.63 -4.38 16.26
CA GLY A 121 9.24 -5.54 16.93
C GLY A 121 8.28 -6.62 17.42
N GLN A 122 6.96 -6.45 17.28
CA GLN A 122 5.95 -7.43 17.68
C GLN A 122 5.44 -8.20 16.45
N LYS A 123 5.20 -9.51 16.61
CA LYS A 123 4.61 -10.34 15.55
C LYS A 123 3.22 -9.81 15.18
N VAL A 124 2.96 -9.70 13.90
CA VAL A 124 1.67 -9.26 13.38
C VAL A 124 1.02 -10.35 12.53
N ARG A 125 -0.30 -10.46 12.64
CA ARG A 125 -1.14 -11.23 11.71
C ARG A 125 -2.14 -10.30 11.07
N PHE A 126 -2.20 -10.31 9.75
CA PHE A 126 -3.24 -9.61 9.00
C PHE A 126 -4.52 -10.44 9.01
N ARG A 127 -5.56 -9.91 9.67
CA ARG A 127 -6.93 -10.44 9.65
C ARG A 127 -7.75 -9.43 8.90
N GLY A 128 -7.89 -9.63 7.61
CA GLY A 128 -8.39 -8.59 6.75
C GLY A 128 -9.42 -9.06 5.75
N THR A 129 -9.85 -8.12 4.95
CA THR A 129 -10.76 -8.34 3.83
C THR A 129 -10.28 -7.54 2.62
N ASN A 130 -10.66 -8.01 1.44
CA ASN A 130 -10.60 -7.22 0.23
C ASN A 130 -11.77 -6.24 0.22
N ARG A 131 -11.52 -4.99 -0.14
CA ARG A 131 -12.55 -3.97 -0.23
C ARG A 131 -12.55 -3.31 -1.59
N HIS A 132 -13.71 -3.38 -2.25
CA HIS A 132 -14.00 -2.54 -3.40
C HIS A 132 -14.60 -1.20 -2.96
N ASP A 133 -14.22 -0.13 -3.65
CA ASP A 133 -14.81 1.20 -3.45
C ASP A 133 -16.14 1.26 -4.22
N SER A 134 -17.16 0.60 -3.67
CA SER A 134 -18.45 0.44 -4.33
C SER A 134 -19.60 0.34 -3.33
N ASP A 135 -20.77 0.80 -3.76
CA ASP A 135 -22.03 0.74 -3.03
C ASP A 135 -23.17 0.31 -3.98
N PRO A 136 -24.15 -0.45 -3.52
CA PRO A 136 -25.21 -0.98 -4.38
C PRO A 136 -26.13 0.10 -5.00
N TYR A 137 -26.18 1.31 -4.43
CA TYR A 137 -27.04 2.40 -4.91
C TYR A 137 -26.28 3.45 -5.71
N VAL A 138 -25.08 3.82 -5.26
CA VAL A 138 -24.30 4.90 -5.87
C VAL A 138 -23.11 4.41 -6.68
N GLY A 139 -22.91 3.11 -6.77
CA GLY A 139 -21.79 2.51 -7.49
C GLY A 139 -20.45 2.93 -6.91
N SER A 140 -19.54 3.41 -7.74
CA SER A 140 -18.19 3.85 -7.29
C SER A 140 -18.16 5.27 -6.71
N ALA A 141 -19.30 5.99 -6.67
CA ALA A 141 -19.38 7.33 -6.07
C ALA A 141 -19.62 7.23 -4.55
N VAL A 142 -18.80 6.46 -3.86
CA VAL A 142 -18.90 6.26 -2.42
C VAL A 142 -18.55 7.54 -1.66
N THR A 143 -19.31 7.82 -0.61
CA THR A 143 -19.09 8.97 0.26
C THR A 143 -18.27 8.57 1.50
N LEU A 144 -17.80 9.57 2.22
CA LEU A 144 -17.10 9.39 3.49
C LEU A 144 -17.95 8.60 4.53
N GLU A 145 -19.27 8.75 4.48
CA GLU A 145 -20.19 8.02 5.36
C GLU A 145 -20.19 6.52 5.04
N HIS A 146 -20.22 6.14 3.75
CA HIS A 146 -20.11 4.75 3.33
C HIS A 146 -18.80 4.13 3.83
N ILE A 147 -17.66 4.84 3.66
CA ILE A 147 -16.35 4.37 4.11
C ILE A 147 -16.33 4.16 5.63
N ARG A 148 -16.84 5.12 6.41
CA ARG A 148 -16.90 5.01 7.87
C ARG A 148 -17.79 3.86 8.34
N LYS A 149 -18.89 3.60 7.65
CA LYS A 149 -19.77 2.45 7.93
C LYS A 149 -19.03 1.13 7.72
N ASP A 150 -18.34 0.98 6.58
CA ASP A 150 -17.54 -0.21 6.29
C ASP A 150 -16.48 -0.45 7.37
N MET A 151 -15.72 0.60 7.73
CA MET A 151 -14.67 0.51 8.74
C MET A 151 -15.22 0.16 10.12
N SER A 152 -16.35 0.74 10.50
CA SER A 152 -17.01 0.44 11.78
C SER A 152 -17.43 -1.02 11.85
N LEU A 153 -18.02 -1.56 10.77
CA LEU A 153 -18.40 -2.96 10.68
C LEU A 153 -17.16 -3.88 10.76
N MET A 154 -16.12 -3.57 10.01
CA MET A 154 -14.88 -4.35 10.04
C MET A 154 -14.26 -4.37 11.45
N LYS A 155 -14.21 -3.24 12.15
CA LYS A 155 -13.71 -3.19 13.54
C LYS A 155 -14.58 -4.00 14.50
N GLN A 156 -15.91 -3.93 14.40
CA GLN A 156 -16.83 -4.74 15.21
C GLN A 156 -16.63 -6.24 15.01
N HIS A 157 -16.14 -6.65 13.84
CA HIS A 157 -15.81 -8.04 13.52
C HIS A 157 -14.31 -8.37 13.67
N ASN A 158 -13.55 -7.54 14.37
CA ASN A 158 -12.12 -7.75 14.67
C ASN A 158 -11.19 -7.83 13.44
N PHE A 159 -11.57 -7.20 12.32
CA PHE A 159 -10.64 -7.01 11.23
C PHE A 159 -9.59 -5.94 11.57
N ASN A 160 -8.36 -6.20 11.21
CA ASN A 160 -7.24 -5.27 11.39
C ASN A 160 -6.53 -4.90 10.09
N ALA A 161 -6.93 -5.46 8.96
CA ALA A 161 -6.27 -5.23 7.68
C ALA A 161 -7.28 -5.08 6.53
N ILE A 162 -6.92 -4.30 5.51
CA ILE A 162 -7.70 -4.10 4.30
C ILE A 162 -6.75 -4.13 3.10
N ARG A 163 -7.11 -4.90 2.06
CA ARG A 163 -6.52 -4.77 0.73
C ARG A 163 -7.45 -3.94 -0.14
N THR A 164 -6.91 -2.88 -0.76
CA THR A 164 -7.67 -2.02 -1.67
C THR A 164 -7.80 -2.69 -3.04
N SER A 165 -8.63 -3.69 -3.14
CA SER A 165 -8.83 -4.49 -4.34
C SER A 165 -9.70 -3.75 -5.37
N HIS A 166 -9.29 -3.53 -6.60
CA HIS A 166 -7.95 -3.76 -7.16
C HIS A 166 -7.43 -2.43 -7.73
N TYR A 167 -7.50 -1.37 -6.93
CA TYR A 167 -7.17 0.00 -7.30
C TYR A 167 -7.03 0.89 -6.06
N PRO A 168 -6.29 1.99 -6.14
CA PRO A 168 -6.20 2.96 -5.05
C PRO A 168 -7.57 3.54 -4.71
N ASN A 169 -7.94 3.52 -3.42
CA ASN A 169 -9.18 4.12 -2.94
C ASN A 169 -9.09 5.66 -2.87
N ALA A 170 -10.16 6.33 -2.44
CA ALA A 170 -10.16 7.77 -2.22
C ALA A 170 -9.12 8.16 -1.14
N PRO A 171 -8.48 9.33 -1.20
CA PRO A 171 -7.48 9.75 -0.21
C PRO A 171 -7.99 9.71 1.23
N GLU A 172 -9.26 10.06 1.45
CA GLU A 172 -9.93 10.07 2.75
C GLU A 172 -10.05 8.67 3.36
N PHE A 173 -10.09 7.63 2.52
CA PHE A 173 -10.08 6.24 2.99
C PHE A 173 -8.81 5.94 3.79
N TYR A 174 -7.66 6.37 3.30
CA TYR A 174 -6.39 6.12 3.99
C TYR A 174 -6.25 6.96 5.27
N GLU A 175 -6.79 8.17 5.28
CA GLU A 175 -6.87 8.99 6.50
C GLU A 175 -7.68 8.28 7.59
N LEU A 176 -8.81 7.72 7.21
CA LEU A 176 -9.62 6.91 8.12
C LEU A 176 -8.93 5.61 8.52
N CYS A 177 -8.18 4.96 7.63
CA CYS A 177 -7.36 3.80 7.99
C CYS A 177 -6.29 4.16 9.03
N ASP A 178 -5.65 5.32 8.88
CA ASP A 178 -4.70 5.85 9.87
C ASP A 178 -5.37 6.06 11.24
N GLU A 179 -6.59 6.60 11.26
CA GLU A 179 -7.35 6.92 12.47
C GLU A 179 -7.99 5.69 13.15
N TYR A 180 -8.61 4.82 12.37
CA TYR A 180 -9.27 3.61 12.89
C TYR A 180 -8.28 2.49 13.22
N GLY A 181 -7.06 2.57 12.71
CA GLY A 181 -6.04 1.54 12.91
C GLY A 181 -6.26 0.32 12.01
N PHE A 182 -6.16 0.48 10.70
CA PHE A 182 -6.11 -0.64 9.76
C PHE A 182 -4.73 -0.74 9.11
N TYR A 183 -4.22 -1.95 8.98
CA TYR A 183 -3.08 -2.25 8.14
C TYR A 183 -3.52 -2.33 6.70
N VAL A 184 -2.96 -1.49 5.83
CA VAL A 184 -3.38 -1.40 4.44
C VAL A 184 -2.37 -2.06 3.52
N ILE A 185 -2.88 -2.94 2.65
CA ILE A 185 -2.23 -3.39 1.44
C ILE A 185 -2.78 -2.50 0.33
N ASP A 186 -1.98 -1.52 -0.08
CA ASP A 186 -2.40 -0.52 -1.06
C ASP A 186 -2.04 -0.98 -2.47
N GLU A 187 -3.07 -1.18 -3.29
CA GLU A 187 -2.94 -1.83 -4.59
C GLU A 187 -3.06 -0.86 -5.75
N SER A 188 -2.10 -0.98 -6.65
CA SER A 188 -2.06 -0.19 -7.88
C SER A 188 -3.13 -0.66 -8.87
N ASP A 189 -3.73 0.26 -9.63
CA ASP A 189 -4.77 -0.05 -10.63
C ASP A 189 -4.19 -0.74 -11.86
N ILE A 190 -3.81 -2.00 -11.70
CA ILE A 190 -3.34 -2.88 -12.78
C ILE A 190 -4.09 -4.21 -12.67
N GLU A 191 -4.97 -4.45 -13.62
CA GLU A 191 -5.78 -5.65 -13.74
C GLU A 191 -5.86 -6.09 -15.21
N ILE A 192 -5.46 -7.33 -15.53
CA ILE A 192 -5.45 -7.83 -16.90
C ILE A 192 -6.30 -9.11 -17.06
N HIS A 193 -6.98 -9.55 -16.02
CA HIS A 193 -7.78 -10.78 -16.04
C HIS A 193 -8.77 -10.84 -17.21
N GLY A 194 -9.39 -9.71 -17.58
CA GLY A 194 -10.32 -9.65 -18.70
C GLY A 194 -9.75 -10.08 -20.05
N VAL A 195 -8.43 -9.98 -20.23
CA VAL A 195 -7.71 -10.42 -21.44
C VAL A 195 -7.81 -11.94 -21.63
N VAL A 196 -7.82 -12.71 -20.55
CA VAL A 196 -8.00 -14.17 -20.57
C VAL A 196 -9.28 -14.55 -21.28
N ASN A 197 -10.37 -13.83 -20.96
CA ASN A 197 -11.67 -14.04 -21.56
C ASN A 197 -11.75 -13.51 -23.00
N LEU A 198 -11.17 -12.33 -23.24
CA LEU A 198 -11.21 -11.67 -24.56
C LEU A 198 -10.55 -12.50 -25.67
N TYR A 199 -9.46 -13.18 -25.36
CA TYR A 199 -8.72 -14.00 -26.30
C TYR A 199 -9.14 -15.48 -26.31
N ASN A 200 -10.27 -15.84 -25.69
CA ASN A 200 -10.77 -17.21 -25.58
C ASN A 200 -9.70 -18.21 -25.11
N LEU A 201 -8.85 -17.76 -24.22
CA LEU A 201 -7.78 -18.58 -23.69
C LEU A 201 -8.41 -19.65 -22.79
N ASN A 202 -8.77 -20.82 -23.34
CA ASN A 202 -9.28 -21.98 -22.60
C ASN A 202 -8.19 -22.60 -21.69
N ILE A 203 -7.49 -21.75 -20.97
CA ILE A 203 -6.29 -22.05 -20.22
C ILE A 203 -6.56 -23.07 -19.13
N TRP A 204 -7.68 -22.93 -18.44
CA TRP A 204 -8.10 -23.86 -17.39
C TRP A 204 -8.44 -25.26 -17.92
N LYS A 205 -8.97 -25.36 -19.16
CA LYS A 205 -9.30 -26.64 -19.80
C LYS A 205 -8.09 -27.33 -20.40
N GLU A 206 -7.07 -26.56 -20.77
CA GLU A 206 -5.85 -27.09 -21.45
C GLU A 206 -4.72 -27.40 -20.47
N GLY A 207 -4.93 -27.26 -19.15
CA GLY A 207 -3.91 -27.52 -18.13
C GLY A 207 -2.69 -26.60 -18.21
N LYS A 208 -2.80 -25.45 -18.85
CA LYS A 208 -1.71 -24.48 -18.96
C LYS A 208 -1.45 -23.86 -17.59
N LYS A 209 -0.16 -23.81 -17.21
CA LYS A 209 0.27 -23.33 -15.90
C LYS A 209 0.26 -21.80 -15.75
N ASN A 210 0.16 -21.06 -16.86
CA ASN A 210 0.11 -19.60 -16.85
C ASN A 210 -1.13 -19.10 -17.58
N PRO A 211 -2.14 -18.59 -16.87
CA PRO A 211 -3.35 -18.07 -17.46
C PRO A 211 -3.17 -16.69 -18.11
N PHE A 212 -2.09 -15.97 -17.80
CA PHE A 212 -1.91 -14.60 -18.28
C PHE A 212 -0.89 -14.55 -19.41
N PRO A 213 -1.31 -14.05 -20.60
CA PRO A 213 -0.38 -13.92 -21.71
C PRO A 213 0.73 -12.91 -21.39
N PRO A 214 2.00 -13.18 -21.83
CA PRO A 214 3.14 -12.35 -21.46
C PRO A 214 3.21 -11.00 -22.19
N PHE A 215 2.29 -10.71 -23.10
CA PHE A 215 2.38 -9.55 -23.98
C PHE A 215 2.21 -8.20 -23.29
N LEU A 216 1.72 -8.17 -22.04
CA LEU A 216 1.68 -6.97 -21.20
C LEU A 216 2.70 -7.06 -20.07
N SER A 217 2.67 -8.14 -19.29
CA SER A 217 3.52 -8.28 -18.11
C SER A 217 4.99 -8.51 -18.42
N ASP A 218 5.31 -9.13 -19.57
CA ASP A 218 6.68 -9.44 -20.00
C ASP A 218 7.02 -8.81 -21.36
N ASN A 219 6.59 -7.59 -21.58
CA ASN A 219 6.84 -6.79 -22.77
C ASN A 219 7.30 -5.38 -22.36
N GLU A 220 8.55 -5.05 -22.70
CA GLU A 220 9.19 -3.77 -22.36
C GLU A 220 8.42 -2.53 -22.84
N ASP A 221 7.64 -2.64 -23.94
CA ASP A 221 6.81 -1.54 -24.45
C ASP A 221 5.76 -1.05 -23.42
N TRP A 222 5.43 -1.87 -22.42
CA TRP A 222 4.47 -1.55 -21.38
C TRP A 222 5.09 -1.13 -20.05
N THR A 223 6.42 -1.16 -19.93
CA THR A 223 7.14 -0.85 -18.68
C THR A 223 6.76 0.53 -18.15
N ASP A 224 6.83 1.55 -18.98
CA ASP A 224 6.52 2.92 -18.57
C ASP A 224 5.09 3.05 -18.02
N SER A 225 4.12 2.38 -18.66
CA SER A 225 2.72 2.40 -18.21
C SER A 225 2.52 1.70 -16.88
N VAL A 226 3.17 0.55 -16.66
CA VAL A 226 3.07 -0.22 -15.41
C VAL A 226 3.76 0.53 -14.28
N VAL A 227 5.00 0.98 -14.52
CA VAL A 227 5.79 1.75 -13.53
C VAL A 227 5.08 3.06 -13.16
N ASP A 228 4.50 3.77 -14.13
CA ASP A 228 3.80 5.04 -13.87
C ASP A 228 2.57 4.84 -12.96
N ARG A 229 1.78 3.78 -13.16
CA ARG A 229 0.64 3.44 -12.30
C ARG A 229 1.06 3.16 -10.87
N VAL A 230 2.08 2.31 -10.69
CA VAL A 230 2.64 1.99 -9.37
C VAL A 230 3.22 3.25 -8.72
N ARG A 231 4.00 4.03 -9.47
CA ARG A 231 4.61 5.27 -9.01
C ARG A 231 3.57 6.26 -8.50
N LYS A 232 2.48 6.48 -9.25
CA LYS A 232 1.41 7.41 -8.86
C LYS A 232 0.72 6.98 -7.58
N ASN A 233 0.48 5.68 -7.41
CA ASN A 233 -0.07 5.14 -6.16
C ASN A 233 0.86 5.39 -4.98
N VAL A 234 2.10 4.93 -5.07
CA VAL A 234 3.11 5.08 -4.01
C VAL A 234 3.35 6.55 -3.66
N MET A 235 3.54 7.42 -4.65
CA MET A 235 3.80 8.85 -4.43
C MET A 235 2.63 9.57 -3.78
N ARG A 236 1.38 9.18 -4.08
CA ARG A 236 0.20 9.77 -3.46
C ARG A 236 0.09 9.39 -1.99
N ASP A 237 0.31 8.10 -1.66
CA ASP A 237 -0.03 7.56 -0.35
C ASP A 237 1.18 7.30 0.57
N LYS A 238 2.40 7.68 0.15
CA LYS A 238 3.67 7.47 0.88
C LYS A 238 3.68 8.02 2.31
N ASN A 239 2.88 9.05 2.60
CA ASN A 239 2.78 9.64 3.94
C ASN A 239 1.66 9.02 4.80
N ARG A 240 0.97 7.98 4.31
CA ARG A 240 -0.07 7.28 5.07
C ARG A 240 0.56 6.25 6.00
N THR A 241 0.27 6.39 7.28
CA THR A 241 0.84 5.52 8.32
C THR A 241 0.33 4.08 8.21
N SER A 242 -0.94 3.93 7.88
CA SER A 242 -1.64 2.64 7.74
C SER A 242 -1.13 1.78 6.59
N VAL A 243 -0.58 2.40 5.52
CA VAL A 243 -0.03 1.65 4.39
C VAL A 243 1.25 0.95 4.84
N LEU A 244 1.21 -0.37 4.91
CA LEU A 244 2.36 -1.21 5.30
C LEU A 244 2.93 -1.99 4.12
N ILE A 245 2.13 -2.22 3.08
CA ILE A 245 2.47 -3.08 1.96
C ILE A 245 2.02 -2.39 0.66
N TRP A 246 2.94 -2.24 -0.27
CA TRP A 246 2.68 -1.83 -1.63
C TRP A 246 2.38 -3.04 -2.49
N SER A 247 1.20 -3.11 -3.09
CA SER A 247 0.78 -4.16 -4.00
C SER A 247 0.81 -3.67 -5.45
N MET A 248 1.47 -4.44 -6.33
CA MET A 248 1.72 -4.01 -7.70
C MET A 248 0.48 -4.09 -8.60
N GLY A 249 -0.55 -4.82 -8.20
CA GLY A 249 -1.77 -5.00 -8.98
C GLY A 249 -2.40 -6.37 -8.76
N ASN A 250 -3.35 -6.73 -9.62
CA ASN A 250 -4.12 -7.95 -9.54
C ASN A 250 -4.14 -8.69 -10.87
N GLU A 251 -4.03 -10.02 -10.82
CA GLU A 251 -4.28 -10.96 -11.92
C GLU A 251 -3.76 -10.50 -13.30
N ALA A 252 -2.50 -10.06 -13.36
CA ALA A 252 -1.93 -9.48 -14.57
C ALA A 252 -0.71 -10.25 -15.11
N GLY A 253 -0.38 -11.40 -14.53
CA GLY A 253 0.83 -12.14 -14.84
C GLY A 253 2.10 -11.44 -14.30
N TYR A 254 3.28 -12.00 -14.56
CA TYR A 254 4.54 -11.48 -14.05
C TYR A 254 5.64 -11.51 -15.11
N GLY A 255 6.45 -10.46 -15.15
CA GLY A 255 7.58 -10.30 -16.06
C GLY A 255 8.28 -8.97 -15.86
N CYS A 256 9.01 -8.51 -16.87
CA CYS A 256 9.88 -7.33 -16.80
C CYS A 256 9.19 -6.06 -16.28
N THR A 257 7.97 -5.82 -16.67
CA THR A 257 7.25 -4.60 -16.28
C THR A 257 7.01 -4.53 -14.77
N PHE A 258 6.74 -5.68 -14.15
CA PHE A 258 6.56 -5.78 -12.70
C PHE A 258 7.89 -5.86 -11.94
N GLU A 259 8.93 -6.46 -12.54
CA GLU A 259 10.29 -6.44 -11.99
C GLU A 259 10.79 -4.99 -11.86
N ASP A 260 10.61 -4.18 -12.91
CA ASP A 260 10.98 -2.76 -12.91
C ASP A 260 10.15 -1.93 -11.93
N ALA A 261 8.83 -2.17 -11.87
CA ALA A 261 7.95 -1.51 -10.92
C ALA A 261 8.31 -1.81 -9.46
N LEU A 262 8.62 -3.06 -9.15
CA LEU A 262 9.08 -3.50 -7.82
C LEU A 262 10.43 -2.88 -7.46
N ALA A 263 11.39 -2.88 -8.40
CA ALA A 263 12.71 -2.29 -8.21
C ALA A 263 12.59 -0.77 -7.93
N TRP A 264 11.76 -0.06 -8.70
CA TRP A 264 11.47 1.34 -8.47
C TRP A 264 10.85 1.56 -7.08
N THR A 265 9.85 0.76 -6.70
CA THR A 265 9.16 0.88 -5.42
C THR A 265 10.11 0.72 -4.24
N LYS A 266 10.96 -0.31 -4.26
CA LYS A 266 11.96 -0.56 -3.21
C LYS A 266 13.02 0.53 -3.12
N SER A 267 13.42 1.08 -4.27
CA SER A 267 14.36 2.20 -4.31
C SER A 267 13.76 3.48 -3.74
N TYR A 268 12.48 3.74 -4.02
CA TYR A 268 11.80 4.96 -3.58
C TYR A 268 11.35 4.89 -2.12
N ASP A 269 10.75 3.76 -1.71
CA ASP A 269 10.25 3.54 -0.35
C ASP A 269 10.70 2.17 0.21
N PRO A 270 11.89 2.09 0.78
CA PRO A 270 12.38 0.86 1.41
C PRO A 270 11.71 0.56 2.78
N THR A 271 10.86 1.47 3.29
CA THR A 271 10.28 1.37 4.63
C THR A 271 9.01 0.52 4.69
N ARG A 272 8.52 0.07 3.54
CA ARG A 272 7.32 -0.77 3.41
C ARG A 272 7.62 -2.06 2.68
N LEU A 273 6.78 -3.05 2.90
CA LEU A 273 6.86 -4.32 2.20
C LEU A 273 6.25 -4.22 0.80
N THR A 274 6.65 -5.11 -0.08
CA THR A 274 6.13 -5.24 -1.44
C THR A 274 5.43 -6.57 -1.63
N HIS A 275 4.35 -6.54 -2.40
CA HIS A 275 3.46 -7.65 -2.66
C HIS A 275 3.06 -7.69 -4.12
N TYR A 276 2.98 -8.89 -4.67
CA TYR A 276 2.30 -9.15 -5.93
C TYR A 276 1.91 -10.63 -6.04
N GLU A 277 0.61 -10.92 -6.12
CA GLU A 277 0.09 -12.30 -6.11
C GLU A 277 0.40 -13.08 -7.38
N SER A 278 0.34 -12.39 -8.55
CA SER A 278 0.58 -13.04 -9.84
C SER A 278 2.06 -13.38 -10.10
N SER A 279 2.95 -13.13 -9.16
CA SER A 279 4.38 -13.48 -9.27
C SER A 279 4.63 -14.98 -9.53
N MET A 280 3.68 -15.84 -9.22
CA MET A 280 3.75 -17.27 -9.55
C MET A 280 3.27 -17.60 -10.96
N HIS A 281 2.60 -16.66 -11.64
CA HIS A 281 2.14 -16.78 -13.01
C HIS A 281 3.11 -16.10 -13.97
N HIS A 282 4.37 -16.53 -13.99
CA HIS A 282 5.38 -15.98 -14.87
C HIS A 282 5.57 -16.87 -16.11
N PRO A 283 5.59 -16.28 -17.31
CA PRO A 283 5.94 -17.01 -18.51
C PRO A 283 7.44 -17.37 -18.47
N ARG A 284 7.77 -18.54 -18.97
CA ARG A 284 9.17 -18.84 -19.30
C ARG A 284 9.51 -18.14 -20.61
N ASN A 285 10.07 -16.96 -20.52
CA ASN A 285 10.62 -16.29 -21.70
C ASN A 285 12.09 -16.70 -21.88
N PRO A 286 12.40 -17.57 -22.85
CA PRO A 286 13.76 -18.06 -23.02
C PRO A 286 14.75 -16.96 -23.46
N LYS A 287 14.26 -15.81 -23.91
CA LYS A 287 15.10 -14.68 -24.36
C LYS A 287 15.57 -13.79 -23.20
N ARG A 288 14.90 -13.82 -22.06
CA ARG A 288 15.16 -12.91 -20.93
C ARG A 288 15.97 -13.48 -19.77
N GLY A 289 16.21 -14.79 -19.76
CA GLY A 289 16.90 -15.42 -18.65
C GLY A 289 16.01 -15.72 -17.44
N LYS A 290 16.56 -15.60 -16.22
CA LYS A 290 15.85 -15.95 -14.98
C LYS A 290 14.98 -14.79 -14.52
N THR A 291 13.72 -15.07 -14.20
CA THR A 291 12.78 -14.12 -13.57
C THR A 291 13.28 -13.69 -12.20
N ASP A 292 13.22 -12.40 -11.91
CA ASP A 292 13.65 -11.82 -10.63
C ASP A 292 12.47 -11.64 -9.67
N PHE A 293 12.57 -12.22 -8.47
CA PHE A 293 11.60 -12.12 -7.38
C PHE A 293 12.21 -11.47 -6.12
N SER A 294 13.42 -10.91 -6.24
CA SER A 294 14.16 -10.38 -5.09
C SER A 294 13.42 -9.23 -4.39
N ASN A 295 12.71 -8.43 -5.16
CA ASN A 295 11.97 -7.26 -4.69
C ASN A 295 10.53 -7.57 -4.23
N ILE A 296 10.14 -8.83 -4.11
CA ILE A 296 8.85 -9.25 -3.52
C ILE A 296 9.11 -9.78 -2.12
N ASP A 297 8.52 -9.15 -1.11
CA ASP A 297 8.76 -9.53 0.28
C ASP A 297 7.88 -10.68 0.77
N LEU A 298 6.72 -10.87 0.17
CA LEU A 298 5.70 -11.81 0.63
C LEU A 298 5.46 -12.92 -0.38
N ARG A 299 5.28 -14.14 0.10
CA ARG A 299 4.74 -15.25 -0.70
C ARG A 299 3.23 -15.13 -0.72
N SER A 300 2.68 -14.64 -1.81
CA SER A 300 1.23 -14.46 -1.96
C SER A 300 0.57 -15.56 -2.77
N ARG A 301 -0.63 -15.92 -2.38
CA ARG A 301 -1.52 -16.83 -3.12
C ARG A 301 -2.96 -16.34 -3.06
N MET A 302 -3.72 -16.69 -4.10
CA MET A 302 -5.17 -16.70 -4.10
C MET A 302 -5.67 -18.12 -3.99
N TYR A 303 -6.69 -18.34 -3.18
CA TYR A 303 -7.43 -19.61 -3.08
C TYR A 303 -6.53 -20.84 -2.85
N ALA A 304 -5.41 -20.67 -2.14
CA ALA A 304 -4.56 -21.81 -1.80
C ALA A 304 -5.31 -22.75 -0.87
N ALA A 305 -5.30 -24.04 -1.20
CA ALA A 305 -5.88 -25.04 -0.32
C ALA A 305 -5.08 -25.16 0.99
N ILE A 306 -5.74 -25.44 2.10
CA ILE A 306 -5.11 -25.58 3.42
C ILE A 306 -3.90 -26.53 3.40
N PRO A 307 -3.92 -27.71 2.74
CA PRO A 307 -2.74 -28.56 2.63
C PRO A 307 -1.56 -27.91 1.89
N GLU A 308 -1.80 -27.06 0.91
CA GLU A 308 -0.73 -26.32 0.21
C GLU A 308 -0.05 -25.32 1.14
N MET A 309 -0.84 -24.62 1.97
CA MET A 309 -0.32 -23.68 2.96
C MET A 309 0.54 -24.42 4.00
N HIS A 310 0.05 -25.55 4.52
CA HIS A 310 0.80 -26.39 5.46
C HIS A 310 2.09 -26.90 4.84
N ALA A 311 2.07 -27.33 3.59
CA ALA A 311 3.27 -27.80 2.89
C ALA A 311 4.31 -26.70 2.73
N TYR A 312 3.91 -25.47 2.40
CA TYR A 312 4.82 -24.34 2.30
C TYR A 312 5.41 -23.96 3.67
N LEU A 313 4.56 -23.81 4.67
CA LEU A 313 4.99 -23.40 6.01
C LEU A 313 5.86 -24.45 6.71
N GLY A 314 5.64 -25.75 6.42
CA GLY A 314 6.42 -26.86 6.97
C GLY A 314 7.81 -27.04 6.35
N ASN A 315 8.13 -26.36 5.25
CA ASN A 315 9.38 -26.54 4.49
C ASN A 315 10.37 -25.35 4.61
N ASN A 316 10.55 -24.80 5.83
CA ASN A 316 11.41 -23.65 6.07
C ASN A 316 11.15 -22.51 5.07
N PRO A 317 10.02 -21.84 5.18
CA PRO A 317 9.64 -20.80 4.24
C PRO A 317 10.67 -19.66 4.22
N ASP A 318 10.99 -19.18 3.05
CA ASP A 318 11.92 -18.05 2.83
C ASP A 318 11.23 -16.67 2.97
N LYS A 319 9.89 -16.65 2.84
CA LYS A 319 9.07 -15.43 2.92
C LYS A 319 7.80 -15.67 3.74
N PRO A 320 7.25 -14.64 4.39
CA PRO A 320 5.93 -14.76 5.01
C PRO A 320 4.88 -15.13 3.98
N PHE A 321 3.96 -16.02 4.36
CA PHE A 321 2.85 -16.39 3.52
C PHE A 321 1.65 -15.48 3.75
N ILE A 322 1.04 -15.02 2.67
CA ILE A 322 -0.23 -14.30 2.68
C ILE A 322 -1.21 -14.92 1.70
N GLN A 323 -2.43 -15.16 2.15
CA GLN A 323 -3.54 -15.47 1.26
C GLN A 323 -4.29 -14.16 1.00
N CYS A 324 -4.01 -13.54 -0.15
CA CYS A 324 -4.59 -12.24 -0.46
C CYS A 324 -6.05 -12.33 -0.91
N GLU A 325 -6.48 -13.51 -1.36
CA GLU A 325 -7.88 -13.84 -1.62
C GLU A 325 -8.18 -15.28 -1.21
N PHE A 326 -9.28 -15.47 -0.47
CA PHE A 326 -9.84 -16.76 -0.09
C PHE A 326 -11.32 -16.57 0.22
N VAL A 327 -12.10 -17.66 0.24
CA VAL A 327 -13.53 -17.68 0.57
C VAL A 327 -14.35 -16.60 -0.16
N HIS A 328 -14.10 -16.45 -1.46
CA HIS A 328 -14.81 -15.46 -2.27
C HIS A 328 -16.32 -15.70 -2.25
N ALA A 329 -17.07 -14.72 -1.77
CA ALA A 329 -18.52 -14.77 -1.69
C ALA A 329 -19.15 -14.51 -3.07
N MET A 330 -19.02 -15.47 -3.98
CA MET A 330 -19.72 -15.44 -5.28
C MET A 330 -21.13 -15.97 -5.13
N GLY A 331 -22.13 -15.08 -5.05
CA GLY A 331 -23.54 -15.45 -4.83
C GLY A 331 -23.95 -15.34 -3.37
N ASN A 332 -24.61 -16.36 -2.82
CA ASN A 332 -25.33 -16.28 -1.54
C ASN A 332 -24.54 -16.73 -0.30
N GLY A 333 -23.29 -17.07 -0.43
CA GLY A 333 -22.54 -17.57 0.72
C GLY A 333 -21.05 -17.35 0.60
N PRO A 334 -20.37 -17.22 1.75
CA PRO A 334 -18.93 -16.98 1.80
C PRO A 334 -18.09 -18.24 1.51
N GLY A 335 -18.71 -19.41 1.26
CA GLY A 335 -17.96 -20.66 1.13
C GLY A 335 -17.08 -20.93 2.37
N ASP A 336 -16.45 -21.97 2.45
CA ASP A 336 -15.47 -22.57 3.40
C ASP A 336 -14.79 -21.68 4.46
N ILE A 337 -15.42 -20.57 4.90
CA ILE A 337 -14.81 -19.61 5.86
C ILE A 337 -14.49 -20.25 7.21
N GLU A 338 -15.24 -21.30 7.57
CA GLU A 338 -15.05 -22.05 8.81
C GLU A 338 -13.79 -22.93 8.76
N ASP A 339 -13.34 -23.29 7.56
CA ASP A 339 -12.18 -24.17 7.37
C ASP A 339 -10.85 -23.38 7.43
N TYR A 340 -10.87 -22.07 7.16
CA TYR A 340 -9.70 -21.17 7.16
C TYR A 340 -9.55 -20.41 8.46
#